data_24b75899d8a3050baf88d5e1f05ee4d4
#
_entry.id   24b75899d8a3050baf88d5e1f05ee4d4
#
_cell.length_a   1.000
_cell.length_b   1.000
_cell.length_c   1.000
_cell.angle_alpha   90.00
_cell.angle_beta   90.00
_cell.angle_gamma   90.00
#
_symmetry.space_group_name_H-M   'P 1'
#
loop_
_entity.id
_entity.type
_entity.pdbx_description
1 polymer ?
#
loop_
_entity_poly.entity_id
_entity_poly.type
_entity_poly.pdbx_seq_one_letter_code
_entity_poly.pdbx_strand_id
1 'polypeptide(L)'
;MATPKDMMTTWDKIQPGAVLPSFEDPEHKVRSKFNSFNYKVADWRVEKPVFNRDLCIDCDFCWVSCPDSCFIVEEVENKRGKKQAKIVGINYNLCKGCGVCVDVCPTPIKSLLMFPEFMDNEEALKQWPTKDDKK
;
A
#
# COMPACT_ATOMS: atom_id res chain seq x y z
N MET A 1 -14.15 -1.00 37.81
CA MET A 1 -13.14 -0.79 36.74
C MET A 1 -13.83 -0.88 35.40
N ALA A 2 -13.58 0.08 34.52
CA ALA A 2 -14.07 -0.01 33.15
C ALA A 2 -13.41 -1.21 32.45
N THR A 3 -14.19 -2.00 31.73
CA THR A 3 -13.65 -3.09 30.93
C THR A 3 -12.95 -2.54 29.68
N PRO A 4 -12.01 -3.27 29.04
CA PRO A 4 -11.41 -2.81 27.78
C PRO A 4 -12.45 -2.46 26.70
N LYS A 5 -13.63 -3.09 26.72
CA LYS A 5 -14.75 -2.74 25.84
C LYS A 5 -15.34 -1.37 26.13
N ASP A 6 -15.40 -0.99 27.40
CA ASP A 6 -15.94 0.32 27.81
C ASP A 6 -14.97 1.47 27.48
N MET A 7 -13.69 1.15 27.32
CA MET A 7 -12.67 2.09 26.88
C MET A 7 -12.64 2.31 25.36
N MET A 8 -13.33 1.47 24.60
CA MET A 8 -13.42 1.59 23.15
C MET A 8 -14.50 2.60 22.77
N THR A 9 -14.07 3.76 22.36
CA THR A 9 -14.98 4.77 21.82
C THR A 9 -15.03 4.68 20.29
N THR A 10 -16.05 5.24 19.68
CA THR A 10 -16.12 5.48 18.25
C THR A 10 -15.37 6.78 17.90
N TRP A 11 -14.88 6.91 16.67
CA TRP A 11 -14.19 8.11 16.20
C TRP A 11 -14.99 9.40 16.48
N ASP A 12 -16.32 9.34 16.36
CA ASP A 12 -17.21 10.48 16.57
C ASP A 12 -17.24 10.98 18.03
N LYS A 13 -16.80 10.14 18.97
CA LYS A 13 -16.82 10.42 20.41
C LYS A 13 -15.45 10.78 20.96
N ILE A 14 -14.41 10.75 20.13
CA ILE A 14 -13.06 11.09 20.56
C ILE A 14 -12.93 12.61 20.62
N GLN A 15 -12.54 13.10 21.79
CA GLN A 15 -12.26 14.50 21.96
C GLN A 15 -10.89 14.88 21.39
N PRO A 16 -10.72 16.09 20.83
CA PRO A 16 -9.41 16.56 20.38
C PRO A 16 -8.35 16.44 21.50
N GLY A 17 -7.20 15.88 21.15
CA GLY A 17 -6.11 15.66 22.11
C GLY A 17 -6.22 14.42 22.99
N ALA A 18 -7.23 13.58 22.77
CA ALA A 18 -7.36 12.31 23.49
C ALA A 18 -6.19 11.35 23.19
N VAL A 19 -5.71 10.67 24.21
CA VAL A 19 -4.76 9.56 24.06
C VAL A 19 -5.54 8.31 23.65
N LEU A 20 -5.21 7.75 22.49
CA LEU A 20 -5.86 6.56 21.98
C LEU A 20 -5.21 5.30 22.53
N PRO A 21 -5.98 4.31 23.01
CA PRO A 21 -5.43 3.03 23.45
C PRO A 21 -4.87 2.26 22.24
N SER A 22 -3.63 1.82 22.35
CA SER A 22 -2.92 1.08 21.30
C SER A 22 -2.59 -0.37 21.68
N PHE A 23 -3.14 -0.87 22.78
CA PHE A 23 -2.86 -2.20 23.25
C PHE A 23 -3.78 -3.26 22.66
N GLU A 24 -3.24 -4.46 22.52
CA GLU A 24 -4.04 -5.66 22.32
C GLU A 24 -4.35 -6.27 23.70
N ASP A 25 -5.61 -6.61 23.92
CA ASP A 25 -5.98 -7.41 25.07
C ASP A 25 -5.89 -8.89 24.69
N PRO A 26 -4.85 -9.62 25.13
CA PRO A 26 -4.67 -11.02 24.78
C PRO A 26 -5.73 -11.93 25.41
N GLU A 27 -6.31 -11.52 26.54
CA GLU A 27 -7.33 -12.31 27.24
C GLU A 27 -8.69 -12.24 26.52
N HIS A 28 -9.04 -11.09 26.01
CA HIS A 28 -10.33 -10.87 25.34
C HIS A 28 -10.23 -10.82 23.81
N LYS A 29 -9.02 -11.00 23.24
CA LYS A 29 -8.75 -10.93 21.78
C LYS A 29 -9.26 -9.64 21.13
N VAL A 30 -9.27 -8.55 21.86
CA VAL A 30 -9.75 -7.25 21.38
C VAL A 30 -8.57 -6.42 20.94
N ARG A 31 -8.44 -6.19 19.63
CA ARG A 31 -7.56 -5.15 19.11
C ARG A 31 -8.20 -3.79 19.30
N SER A 32 -7.45 -2.83 19.77
CA SER A 32 -7.91 -1.44 19.78
C SER A 32 -8.34 -1.02 18.38
N LYS A 33 -9.54 -0.45 18.25
CA LYS A 33 -10.05 0.09 16.99
C LYS A 33 -9.24 1.26 16.45
N PHE A 34 -8.40 1.83 17.29
CA PHE A 34 -7.65 3.07 17.01
C PHE A 34 -6.16 2.84 16.83
N ASN A 35 -5.71 1.63 16.55
CA ASN A 35 -4.34 1.41 16.14
C ASN A 35 -4.17 1.68 14.64
N SER A 36 -2.93 1.91 14.22
CA SER A 36 -2.59 2.22 12.84
C SER A 36 -2.99 1.14 11.81
N PHE A 37 -3.11 -0.11 12.25
CA PHE A 37 -3.55 -1.21 11.38
C PHE A 37 -5.02 -1.12 10.97
N ASN A 38 -5.83 -0.48 11.80
CA ASN A 38 -7.27 -0.33 11.55
C ASN A 38 -7.60 1.00 10.86
N TYR A 39 -6.62 1.87 10.72
CA TYR A 39 -6.81 3.16 10.07
C TYR A 39 -6.67 3.03 8.55
N LYS A 40 -7.75 3.32 7.84
CA LYS A 40 -7.80 3.19 6.38
C LYS A 40 -7.25 4.44 5.71
N VAL A 41 -5.93 4.57 5.61
CA VAL A 41 -5.29 5.67 4.85
C VAL A 41 -5.65 5.65 3.37
N ALA A 42 -6.13 4.53 2.87
CA ALA A 42 -6.64 4.39 1.52
C ALA A 42 -7.75 5.38 1.16
N ASP A 43 -8.56 5.77 2.14
CA ASP A 43 -9.66 6.71 1.94
C ASP A 43 -9.17 8.14 1.62
N TRP A 44 -7.89 8.43 1.81
CA TRP A 44 -7.28 9.73 1.44
C TRP A 44 -6.86 9.81 -0.02
N ARG A 45 -6.88 8.70 -0.71
CA ARG A 45 -6.36 8.57 -2.06
C ARG A 45 -7.28 9.22 -3.08
N VAL A 46 -6.73 10.03 -3.95
CA VAL A 46 -7.39 10.60 -5.14
C VAL A 46 -6.93 9.87 -6.40
N GLU A 47 -5.65 9.51 -6.42
CA GLU A 47 -5.02 8.73 -7.48
C GLU A 47 -4.35 7.51 -6.86
N LYS A 48 -4.29 6.43 -7.60
CA LYS A 48 -3.64 5.19 -7.19
C LYS A 48 -2.54 4.78 -8.16
N PRO A 49 -1.42 4.22 -7.66
CA PRO A 49 -0.44 3.60 -8.52
C PRO A 49 -1.00 2.26 -9.04
N VAL A 50 -0.93 2.06 -10.35
CA VAL A 50 -1.20 0.76 -10.96
C VAL A 50 0.12 0.12 -11.35
N PHE A 51 0.23 -1.18 -11.11
CA PHE A 51 1.46 -1.94 -11.30
C PHE A 51 1.36 -2.83 -12.53
N ASN A 52 2.26 -2.61 -13.49
CA ASN A 52 2.42 -3.47 -14.66
C ASN A 52 3.60 -4.42 -14.44
N ARG A 53 3.28 -5.68 -14.14
CA ARG A 53 4.27 -6.70 -13.83
C ARG A 53 5.22 -7.00 -14.99
N ASP A 54 4.73 -6.94 -16.23
CA ASP A 54 5.50 -7.30 -17.43
C ASP A 54 6.68 -6.35 -17.69
N LEU A 55 6.59 -5.13 -17.18
CA LEU A 55 7.64 -4.11 -17.30
C LEU A 55 8.57 -4.06 -16.08
N CYS A 56 8.26 -4.80 -15.03
CA CYS A 56 9.01 -4.77 -13.78
C CYS A 56 10.30 -5.58 -13.87
N ILE A 57 11.40 -4.99 -13.39
CA ILE A 57 12.72 -5.63 -13.35
C ILE A 57 13.12 -6.10 -11.94
N ASP A 58 12.20 -6.06 -10.98
CA ASP A 58 12.42 -6.45 -9.57
C ASP A 58 13.65 -5.76 -8.94
N CYS A 59 13.75 -4.45 -9.12
CA CYS A 59 14.81 -3.64 -8.52
C CYS A 59 14.50 -3.20 -7.07
N ASP A 60 13.30 -3.44 -6.60
CA ASP A 60 12.80 -3.20 -5.24
C ASP A 60 12.77 -1.72 -4.78
N PHE A 61 13.13 -0.75 -5.62
CA PHE A 61 13.15 0.67 -5.24
C PHE A 61 11.79 1.18 -4.77
N CYS A 62 10.70 0.79 -5.43
CA CYS A 62 9.36 1.15 -5.03
C CYS A 62 8.97 0.57 -3.66
N TRP A 63 9.41 -0.65 -3.35
CA TRP A 63 9.16 -1.30 -2.07
C TRP A 63 9.91 -0.59 -0.92
N VAL A 64 11.21 -0.35 -1.10
CA VAL A 64 12.04 0.32 -0.08
C VAL A 64 11.61 1.76 0.16
N SER A 65 11.16 2.47 -0.88
CA SER A 65 10.78 3.88 -0.79
C SER A 65 9.34 4.11 -0.35
N CYS A 66 8.53 3.06 -0.27
CA CYS A 66 7.12 3.20 0.10
C CYS A 66 6.96 3.57 1.59
N PRO A 67 6.39 4.74 1.94
CA PRO A 67 6.25 5.17 3.33
C PRO A 67 5.25 4.34 4.13
N ASP A 68 4.32 3.66 3.46
CA ASP A 68 3.26 2.88 4.10
C ASP A 68 3.42 1.36 3.89
N SER A 69 4.55 0.91 3.36
CA SER A 69 4.86 -0.52 3.12
C SER A 69 3.76 -1.26 2.35
N CYS A 70 3.26 -0.65 1.28
CA CYS A 70 2.10 -1.15 0.54
C CYS A 70 2.41 -2.31 -0.40
N PHE A 71 3.67 -2.52 -0.78
CA PHE A 71 4.03 -3.53 -1.76
C PHE A 71 4.00 -4.94 -1.17
N ILE A 72 3.37 -5.83 -1.91
CA ILE A 72 3.34 -7.26 -1.60
C ILE A 72 4.53 -7.90 -2.32
N VAL A 73 5.38 -8.55 -1.53
CA VAL A 73 6.64 -9.12 -2.00
C VAL A 73 6.68 -10.61 -1.66
N GLU A 74 7.09 -11.43 -2.60
CA GLU A 74 7.32 -12.85 -2.42
C GLU A 74 8.80 -13.17 -2.59
N GLU A 75 9.32 -14.08 -1.77
CA GLU A 75 10.65 -14.63 -1.96
C GLU A 75 10.60 -15.73 -3.02
N VAL A 76 11.34 -15.54 -4.10
CA VAL A 76 11.46 -16.50 -5.18
C VAL A 76 12.93 -16.88 -5.36
N GLU A 77 13.20 -18.16 -5.54
CA GLU A 77 14.54 -18.62 -5.92
C GLU A 77 14.78 -18.33 -7.40
N ASN A 78 15.85 -17.63 -7.69
CA ASN A 78 16.27 -17.41 -9.07
C ASN A 78 16.96 -18.68 -9.63
N LYS A 79 17.20 -18.70 -10.94
CA LYS A 79 17.84 -19.83 -11.64
C LYS A 79 19.24 -20.21 -11.09
N ARG A 80 19.82 -19.38 -10.23
CA ARG A 80 21.11 -19.59 -9.57
C ARG A 80 20.98 -20.04 -8.11
N GLY A 81 19.76 -20.38 -7.65
CA GLY A 81 19.50 -20.81 -6.28
C GLY A 81 19.59 -19.70 -5.21
N LYS A 82 19.66 -18.45 -5.62
CA LYS A 82 19.62 -17.30 -4.68
C LYS A 82 18.20 -16.83 -4.49
N LYS A 83 17.84 -16.58 -3.25
CA LYS A 83 16.56 -15.94 -2.90
C LYS A 83 16.56 -14.50 -3.38
N GLN A 84 15.52 -14.13 -4.08
CA GLN A 84 15.29 -12.78 -4.58
C GLN A 84 13.86 -12.35 -4.22
N ALA A 85 13.71 -11.11 -3.81
CA ALA A 85 12.40 -10.51 -3.64
C ALA A 85 11.76 -10.28 -5.01
N LYS A 86 10.47 -10.58 -5.11
CA LYS A 86 9.67 -10.34 -6.30
C LYS A 86 8.43 -9.57 -5.93
N ILE A 87 8.25 -8.42 -6.53
CA ILE A 87 7.06 -7.60 -6.35
C ILE A 87 5.88 -8.28 -7.07
N VAL A 88 4.83 -8.61 -6.33
CA VAL A 88 3.64 -9.26 -6.89
C VAL A 88 2.42 -8.36 -6.95
N GLY A 89 2.38 -7.29 -6.18
CA GLY A 89 1.26 -6.37 -6.19
C GLY A 89 1.36 -5.26 -5.16
N ILE A 90 0.25 -4.54 -5.03
CA ILE A 90 0.10 -3.42 -4.10
C ILE A 90 -1.10 -3.68 -3.21
N ASN A 91 -0.92 -3.55 -1.89
CA ASN A 91 -2.01 -3.53 -0.94
C ASN A 91 -2.65 -2.14 -0.91
N TYR A 92 -3.73 -1.97 -1.64
CA TYR A 92 -4.44 -0.70 -1.75
C TYR A 92 -5.13 -0.24 -0.45
N ASN A 93 -5.29 -1.11 0.54
CA ASN A 93 -5.82 -0.70 1.85
C ASN A 93 -4.83 0.17 2.64
N LEU A 94 -3.55 0.06 2.35
CA LEU A 94 -2.48 0.82 3.00
C LEU A 94 -1.97 1.99 2.14
N CYS A 95 -2.20 1.96 0.84
CA CYS A 95 -1.67 2.96 -0.10
C CYS A 95 -2.43 4.28 0.01
N LYS A 96 -1.73 5.38 0.24
CA LYS A 96 -2.28 6.74 0.28
C LYS A 96 -2.16 7.51 -1.04
N GLY A 97 -1.59 6.90 -2.08
CA GLY A 97 -1.47 7.53 -3.39
C GLY A 97 -0.41 8.63 -3.49
N CYS A 98 0.67 8.54 -2.72
CA CYS A 98 1.71 9.59 -2.68
C CYS A 98 2.58 9.71 -3.94
N GLY A 99 2.59 8.70 -4.82
CA GLY A 99 3.31 8.71 -6.10
C GLY A 99 4.82 8.43 -6.03
N VAL A 100 5.42 8.31 -4.86
CA VAL A 100 6.87 8.08 -4.70
C VAL A 100 7.34 6.84 -5.47
N CYS A 101 6.56 5.76 -5.45
CA CYS A 101 6.89 4.52 -6.16
C CYS A 101 6.99 4.70 -7.69
N VAL A 102 6.21 5.61 -8.25
CA VAL A 102 6.27 5.95 -9.67
C VAL A 102 7.54 6.75 -9.98
N ASP A 103 7.89 7.69 -9.12
CA ASP A 103 9.08 8.54 -9.32
C ASP A 103 10.36 7.72 -9.27
N VAL A 104 10.49 6.82 -8.31
CA VAL A 104 11.70 6.00 -8.13
C VAL A 104 11.82 4.83 -9.10
N CYS A 105 10.79 4.51 -9.87
CA CYS A 105 10.82 3.42 -10.83
C CYS A 105 11.82 3.72 -11.97
N PRO A 106 12.89 2.93 -12.14
CA PRO A 106 13.96 3.23 -13.08
C PRO A 106 13.71 2.76 -14.51
N THR A 107 12.64 1.98 -14.74
CA THR A 107 12.36 1.42 -16.06
C THR A 107 12.06 2.51 -17.10
N PRO A 108 12.55 2.41 -18.34
CA PRO A 108 12.34 3.42 -19.39
C PRO A 108 10.87 3.70 -19.69
N ILE A 109 10.07 2.64 -19.74
CA ILE A 109 8.62 2.70 -19.63
C ILE A 109 8.32 2.25 -18.22
N LYS A 110 7.81 3.15 -17.40
CA LYS A 110 7.61 2.87 -15.98
C LYS A 110 6.66 1.70 -15.77
N SER A 111 7.03 0.79 -14.88
CA SER A 111 6.17 -0.32 -14.46
C SER A 111 5.08 0.10 -13.46
N LEU A 112 5.15 1.33 -12.98
CA LEU A 112 4.17 1.96 -12.10
C LEU A 112 3.77 3.32 -12.68
N LEU A 113 2.47 3.56 -12.79
CA LEU A 113 1.90 4.85 -13.18
C LEU A 113 0.71 5.18 -12.30
N MET A 114 0.47 6.48 -12.09
CA MET A 114 -0.69 6.97 -11.36
C MET A 114 -1.91 7.04 -12.25
N PHE A 115 -3.03 6.53 -11.75
CA PHE A 115 -4.34 6.60 -12.40
C PHE A 115 -5.39 7.09 -11.39
N PRO A 116 -6.49 7.69 -11.85
CA PRO A 116 -7.59 8.08 -10.97
C PRO A 116 -8.11 6.90 -10.17
N GLU A 117 -8.51 7.15 -8.92
CA GLU A 117 -8.99 6.11 -7.99
C GLU A 117 -10.17 5.30 -8.54
N PHE A 118 -11.07 5.94 -9.29
CA PHE A 118 -12.26 5.30 -9.85
C PHE A 118 -11.99 4.39 -11.06
N MET A 119 -10.78 4.44 -11.64
CA MET A 119 -10.41 3.62 -12.80
C MET A 119 -10.02 2.21 -12.35
N ASP A 120 -10.55 1.20 -13.01
CA ASP A 120 -10.13 -0.18 -12.75
C ASP A 120 -8.69 -0.46 -13.21
N ASN A 121 -8.00 -1.33 -12.49
CA ASN A 121 -6.60 -1.65 -12.81
C ASN A 121 -6.45 -2.28 -14.21
N GLU A 122 -7.41 -3.10 -14.64
CA GLU A 122 -7.40 -3.70 -15.97
C GLU A 122 -7.57 -2.65 -17.07
N GLU A 123 -8.41 -1.65 -16.85
CA GLU A 123 -8.60 -0.54 -17.75
C GLU A 123 -7.34 0.34 -17.83
N ALA A 124 -6.72 0.62 -16.69
CA ALA A 124 -5.46 1.34 -16.62
C ALA A 124 -4.34 0.62 -17.38
N LEU A 125 -4.24 -0.71 -17.27
CA LEU A 125 -3.26 -1.50 -17.99
C LEU A 125 -3.44 -1.45 -19.51
N LYS A 126 -4.66 -1.30 -20.02
CA LYS A 126 -4.94 -1.11 -21.47
C LYS A 126 -4.47 0.24 -21.99
N GLN A 127 -4.41 1.25 -21.12
CA GLN A 127 -3.97 2.61 -21.45
C GLN A 127 -2.45 2.81 -21.20
N TRP A 128 -1.70 1.75 -20.96
CA TRP A 128 -0.28 1.86 -20.69
C TRP A 128 0.49 2.39 -21.88
N PRO A 129 1.40 3.37 -21.70
CA PRO A 129 2.19 3.90 -22.80
C PRO A 129 3.07 2.81 -23.43
N THR A 130 3.11 2.78 -24.74
CA THR A 130 3.96 1.90 -25.52
C THR A 130 5.25 2.60 -25.93
N LYS A 131 6.21 1.84 -26.47
CA LYS A 131 7.49 2.40 -26.95
C LYS A 131 7.32 3.43 -28.04
N ASP A 132 6.20 3.39 -28.74
CA ASP A 132 5.89 4.25 -29.88
C ASP A 132 5.35 5.62 -29.48
N ASP A 133 4.91 5.78 -28.22
CA ASP A 133 4.37 7.04 -27.68
C ASP A 133 5.46 8.07 -27.28
N LYS A 134 6.74 7.73 -27.46
CA LYS A 134 7.87 8.64 -27.26
C LYS A 134 8.30 9.32 -28.56
N LYS A 135 7.42 10.12 -29.13
CA LYS A 135 7.80 11.13 -30.13
C LYS A 135 7.44 12.53 -29.66
#